data_2d20db7c97653a192ed6af6e84d4f7c0
#
_entry.id   2d20db7c97653a192ed6af6e84d4f7c0
#
_cell.length_a   1.000
_cell.length_b   1.000
_cell.length_c   1.000
_cell.angle_alpha   90.00
_cell.angle_beta   90.00
_cell.angle_gamma   90.00
#
_symmetry.space_group_name_H-M   'P 1'
#
loop_
_entity.id
_entity.type
_entity.pdbx_description
1 polymer ?
#
loop_
_entity_poly.entity_id
_entity_poly.type
_entity_poly.pdbx_seq_one_letter_code
_entity_poly.pdbx_strand_id
1 'polypeptide(L)'
;MSTSAWPSRVVVPLPDCPPEIGRGLWALEDMRRRTKQALAELDESTLDWLPPTGGNSIGTLLYHLAAIELDYLYSDVLEAPEPWPEAVMRLFPVDVRDAHGRLTRVSGVPLTEHIERLDMVRAQLLATLREMSLEEYRRPRTLPDYQVTPEWVVHHLSQHEAEHRGHLALVRSWAEGTIPPE
;
A
#
# COMPACT_ATOMS: atom_id res chain seq x y z
N MET A 1 -19.21 13.90 37.92
CA MET A 1 -18.41 12.65 37.73
C MET A 1 -18.14 12.54 36.23
N SER A 2 -16.93 12.86 35.80
CA SER A 2 -16.55 12.78 34.38
C SER A 2 -16.27 11.31 34.07
N THR A 3 -17.14 10.69 33.28
CA THR A 3 -16.89 9.35 32.73
C THR A 3 -15.79 9.48 31.71
N SER A 4 -14.56 9.17 32.10
CA SER A 4 -13.47 8.94 31.15
C SER A 4 -13.88 7.81 30.21
N ALA A 5 -14.40 8.16 29.03
CA ALA A 5 -14.69 7.17 28.01
C ALA A 5 -13.35 6.62 27.51
N TRP A 6 -13.15 5.33 27.68
CA TRP A 6 -12.00 4.62 27.12
C TRP A 6 -11.99 4.77 25.60
N PRO A 7 -10.81 4.96 24.98
CA PRO A 7 -10.72 5.02 23.53
C PRO A 7 -11.25 3.71 22.92
N SER A 8 -12.26 3.84 22.05
CA SER A 8 -12.87 2.68 21.38
C SER A 8 -11.91 2.14 20.30
N ARG A 9 -11.66 0.83 20.32
CA ARG A 9 -10.88 0.11 19.31
C ARG A 9 -11.77 -0.94 18.65
N VAL A 10 -12.74 -0.45 17.88
CA VAL A 10 -13.75 -1.29 17.24
C VAL A 10 -13.57 -1.23 15.72
N VAL A 11 -13.58 -2.39 15.08
CA VAL A 11 -13.64 -2.50 13.63
C VAL A 11 -15.08 -2.23 13.20
N VAL A 12 -15.30 -1.12 12.50
CA VAL A 12 -16.58 -0.75 11.93
C VAL A 12 -16.51 -1.00 10.42
N PRO A 13 -17.27 -1.98 9.89
CA PRO A 13 -17.28 -2.21 8.45
C PRO A 13 -17.58 -0.93 7.66
N LEU A 14 -16.88 -0.67 6.57
CA LEU A 14 -17.23 0.41 5.67
C LEU A 14 -18.62 0.15 5.07
N PRO A 15 -19.43 1.21 4.89
CA PRO A 15 -20.79 1.09 4.35
C PRO A 15 -20.80 0.75 2.85
N ASP A 16 -22.01 0.52 2.33
CA ASP A 16 -22.33 0.35 0.91
C ASP A 16 -21.73 -0.91 0.27
N CYS A 17 -21.44 -1.93 1.09
CA CYS A 17 -21.01 -3.26 0.65
C CYS A 17 -21.32 -4.31 1.74
N PRO A 18 -21.24 -5.62 1.43
CA PRO A 18 -21.37 -6.68 2.42
C PRO A 18 -20.44 -6.45 3.63
N PRO A 19 -20.88 -6.70 4.89
CA PRO A 19 -20.07 -6.41 6.08
C PRO A 19 -18.70 -7.11 6.10
N GLU A 20 -18.57 -8.27 5.48
CA GLU A 20 -17.32 -9.02 5.36
C GLU A 20 -16.32 -8.25 4.52
N ILE A 21 -16.75 -7.75 3.37
CA ILE A 21 -15.95 -6.87 2.51
C ILE A 21 -15.63 -5.59 3.26
N GLY A 22 -16.64 -4.93 3.83
CA GLY A 22 -16.48 -3.67 4.57
C GLY A 22 -15.46 -3.73 5.71
N ARG A 23 -15.28 -4.89 6.37
CA ARG A 23 -14.22 -5.11 7.38
C ARG A 23 -12.84 -5.14 6.77
N GLY A 24 -12.68 -5.81 5.63
CA GLY A 24 -11.43 -5.82 4.87
C GLY A 24 -11.04 -4.42 4.39
N LEU A 25 -12.01 -3.68 3.84
CA LEU A 25 -11.78 -2.29 3.40
C LEU A 25 -11.41 -1.37 4.58
N TRP A 26 -12.06 -1.55 5.75
CA TRP A 26 -11.68 -0.84 6.96
C TRP A 26 -10.21 -1.11 7.36
N ALA A 27 -9.76 -2.36 7.27
CA ALA A 27 -8.38 -2.72 7.58
C ALA A 27 -7.38 -2.03 6.64
N LEU A 28 -7.66 -2.00 5.32
CA LEU A 28 -6.84 -1.30 4.33
C LEU A 28 -6.75 0.20 4.64
N GLU A 29 -7.88 0.84 4.98
CA GLU A 29 -7.92 2.26 5.33
C GLU A 29 -7.19 2.56 6.64
N ASP A 30 -7.31 1.70 7.66
CA ASP A 30 -6.57 1.87 8.91
C ASP A 30 -5.05 1.73 8.68
N MET A 31 -4.61 0.79 7.83
CA MET A 31 -3.20 0.66 7.46
C MET A 31 -2.69 1.91 6.75
N ARG A 32 -3.40 2.43 5.73
CA ARG A 32 -3.03 3.64 5.01
C ARG A 32 -2.96 4.86 5.93
N ARG A 33 -3.94 5.02 6.80
CA ARG A 33 -3.94 6.10 7.79
C ARG A 33 -2.70 6.04 8.69
N ARG A 34 -2.31 4.84 9.15
CA ARG A 34 -1.11 4.64 9.98
C ARG A 34 0.18 4.90 9.20
N THR A 35 0.23 4.50 7.94
CA THR A 35 1.37 4.80 7.06
C THR A 35 1.53 6.31 6.88
N LYS A 36 0.45 7.02 6.59
CA LYS A 36 0.47 8.50 6.50
C LYS A 36 0.89 9.16 7.82
N GLN A 37 0.43 8.63 8.96
CA GLN A 37 0.87 9.13 10.28
C GLN A 37 2.37 8.92 10.52
N ALA A 38 2.93 7.79 10.09
CA ALA A 38 4.37 7.53 10.19
C ALA A 38 5.22 8.44 9.30
N LEU A 39 4.62 8.98 8.24
CA LEU A 39 5.24 9.94 7.30
C LEU A 39 4.98 11.41 7.69
N ALA A 40 4.11 11.66 8.66
CA ALA A 40 3.87 13.02 9.15
C ALA A 40 5.19 13.62 9.68
N GLU A 41 5.42 14.89 9.34
CA GLU A 41 6.63 15.61 9.74
C GLU A 41 7.95 14.98 9.22
N LEU A 42 7.87 14.14 8.17
CA LEU A 42 9.07 13.62 7.53
C LEU A 42 9.80 14.78 6.81
N ASP A 43 11.09 14.93 7.10
CA ASP A 43 11.95 15.82 6.32
C ASP A 43 12.12 15.24 4.90
N GLU A 44 11.77 16.01 3.87
CA GLU A 44 11.90 15.58 2.47
C GLU A 44 13.32 15.18 2.10
N SER A 45 14.35 15.71 2.77
CA SER A 45 15.74 15.30 2.56
C SER A 45 15.98 13.83 2.91
N THR A 46 15.12 13.22 3.74
CA THR A 46 15.23 11.80 4.13
C THR A 46 14.56 10.85 3.13
N LEU A 47 13.71 11.36 2.22
CA LEU A 47 12.98 10.53 1.25
C LEU A 47 13.90 9.68 0.38
N ASP A 48 14.99 10.26 -0.09
CA ASP A 48 15.94 9.62 -1.00
C ASP A 48 17.18 9.08 -0.28
N TRP A 49 17.24 9.23 1.03
CA TRP A 49 18.36 8.73 1.82
C TRP A 49 18.47 7.21 1.72
N LEU A 50 19.69 6.72 1.55
CA LEU A 50 19.98 5.28 1.46
C LEU A 50 20.82 4.85 2.66
N PRO A 51 20.49 3.70 3.28
CA PRO A 51 21.35 3.12 4.31
C PRO A 51 22.76 2.85 3.76
N PRO A 52 23.83 3.14 4.52
CA PRO A 52 25.21 2.87 4.07
C PRO A 52 25.49 1.40 3.77
N THR A 53 24.75 0.50 4.40
CA THR A 53 24.82 -0.96 4.21
C THR A 53 24.03 -1.45 3.00
N GLY A 54 23.40 -0.56 2.24
CA GLY A 54 22.48 -0.88 1.16
C GLY A 54 21.03 -0.97 1.63
N GLY A 55 20.12 -1.07 0.68
CA GLY A 55 18.67 -1.14 0.93
C GLY A 55 17.90 -0.12 0.10
N ASN A 56 16.67 0.14 0.49
CA ASN A 56 15.76 1.01 -0.22
C ASN A 56 15.54 2.32 0.54
N SER A 57 15.38 3.42 -0.21
CA SER A 57 14.94 4.69 0.34
C SER A 57 13.44 4.68 0.67
N ILE A 58 12.99 5.63 1.48
CA ILE A 58 11.57 5.82 1.78
C ILE A 58 10.77 6.03 0.48
N GLY A 59 11.25 6.90 -0.43
CA GLY A 59 10.59 7.14 -1.72
C GLY A 59 10.45 5.87 -2.58
N THR A 60 11.50 5.05 -2.63
CA THR A 60 11.44 3.74 -3.32
C THR A 60 10.41 2.80 -2.69
N LEU A 61 10.33 2.73 -1.36
CA LEU A 61 9.34 1.89 -0.67
C LEU A 61 7.91 2.37 -0.88
N LEU A 62 7.67 3.68 -0.89
CA LEU A 62 6.34 4.25 -1.15
C LEU A 62 5.88 3.97 -2.59
N TYR A 63 6.79 4.11 -3.56
CA TYR A 63 6.51 3.73 -4.95
C TYR A 63 6.16 2.25 -5.07
N HIS A 64 6.95 1.39 -4.44
CA HIS A 64 6.69 -0.05 -4.42
C HIS A 64 5.33 -0.40 -3.81
N LEU A 65 4.96 0.20 -2.67
CA LEU A 65 3.65 -0.01 -2.05
C LEU A 65 2.50 0.29 -3.01
N ALA A 66 2.57 1.42 -3.71
CA ALA A 66 1.53 1.81 -4.66
C ALA A 66 1.50 0.88 -5.88
N ALA A 67 2.67 0.50 -6.41
CA ALA A 67 2.77 -0.32 -7.60
C ALA A 67 2.29 -1.76 -7.35
N ILE A 68 2.59 -2.33 -6.19
CA ILE A 68 2.10 -3.67 -5.80
C ILE A 68 0.58 -3.67 -5.59
N GLU A 69 0.03 -2.62 -4.96
CA GLU A 69 -1.41 -2.49 -4.80
C GLU A 69 -2.13 -2.38 -6.16
N LEU A 70 -1.52 -1.65 -7.11
CA LEU A 70 -2.02 -1.54 -8.48
C LEU A 70 -1.99 -2.88 -9.21
N ASP A 71 -0.86 -3.59 -9.11
CA ASP A 71 -0.68 -4.90 -9.75
C ASP A 71 -1.74 -5.89 -9.27
N TYR A 72 -1.92 -6.04 -7.96
CA TYR A 72 -2.98 -6.88 -7.41
C TYR A 72 -4.39 -6.46 -7.84
N LEU A 73 -4.64 -5.15 -7.96
CA LEU A 73 -5.94 -4.68 -8.45
C LEU A 73 -6.20 -5.12 -9.88
N TYR A 74 -5.26 -4.89 -10.78
CA TYR A 74 -5.49 -5.13 -12.20
C TYR A 74 -5.27 -6.59 -12.59
N SER A 75 -4.20 -7.21 -12.12
CA SER A 75 -3.89 -8.61 -12.46
C SER A 75 -4.79 -9.60 -11.75
N ASP A 76 -4.94 -9.45 -10.42
CA ASP A 76 -5.54 -10.49 -9.58
C ASP A 76 -7.04 -10.26 -9.33
N VAL A 77 -7.44 -9.01 -9.04
CA VAL A 77 -8.82 -8.70 -8.71
C VAL A 77 -9.67 -8.54 -9.95
N LEU A 78 -9.20 -7.77 -10.94
CA LEU A 78 -9.92 -7.45 -12.17
C LEU A 78 -9.66 -8.45 -13.29
N GLU A 79 -8.61 -9.27 -13.21
CA GLU A 79 -8.16 -10.17 -14.31
C GLU A 79 -8.02 -9.37 -15.64
N ALA A 80 -7.55 -8.11 -15.54
CA ALA A 80 -7.51 -7.18 -16.66
C ALA A 80 -6.29 -7.45 -17.56
N PRO A 81 -6.48 -7.54 -18.88
CA PRO A 81 -5.37 -7.72 -19.80
C PRO A 81 -4.51 -6.44 -19.87
N GLU A 82 -3.22 -6.62 -20.08
CA GLU A 82 -2.33 -5.51 -20.44
C GLU A 82 -2.53 -5.05 -21.91
N PRO A 83 -2.26 -3.78 -22.25
CA PRO A 83 -1.82 -2.71 -21.32
C PRO A 83 -2.97 -2.13 -20.48
N TRP A 84 -2.69 -1.80 -19.26
CA TRP A 84 -3.66 -1.11 -18.40
C TRP A 84 -3.90 0.34 -18.85
N PRO A 85 -4.94 1.04 -18.33
CA PRO A 85 -5.27 2.39 -18.76
C PRO A 85 -4.08 3.37 -18.67
N GLU A 86 -3.84 4.12 -19.74
CA GLU A 86 -2.70 5.04 -19.84
C GLU A 86 -2.63 6.04 -18.68
N ALA A 87 -3.79 6.51 -18.20
CA ALA A 87 -3.86 7.44 -17.07
C ALA A 87 -3.28 6.84 -15.78
N VAL A 88 -3.42 5.53 -15.61
CA VAL A 88 -2.86 4.79 -14.47
C VAL A 88 -1.37 4.55 -14.68
N MET A 89 -0.98 4.10 -15.89
CA MET A 89 0.42 3.81 -16.21
C MET A 89 1.33 5.04 -16.13
N ARG A 90 0.80 6.23 -16.39
CA ARG A 90 1.55 7.49 -16.22
C ARG A 90 2.02 7.75 -14.78
N LEU A 91 1.36 7.15 -13.78
CA LEU A 91 1.78 7.25 -12.39
C LEU A 91 2.99 6.36 -12.07
N PHE A 92 3.26 5.40 -12.94
CA PHE A 92 4.29 4.38 -12.75
C PHE A 92 5.25 4.38 -13.95
N PRO A 93 6.09 5.45 -14.10
CA PRO A 93 6.96 5.61 -15.25
C PRO A 93 8.13 4.64 -15.30
N VAL A 94 8.38 3.90 -14.21
CA VAL A 94 9.46 2.90 -14.14
C VAL A 94 8.93 1.58 -13.61
N ASP A 95 9.54 0.49 -14.04
CA ASP A 95 9.20 -0.86 -13.54
C ASP A 95 9.48 -0.96 -12.03
N VAL A 96 8.67 -1.75 -11.33
CA VAL A 96 8.79 -1.94 -9.88
C VAL A 96 10.13 -2.58 -9.50
N ARG A 97 10.65 -3.44 -10.38
CA ARG A 97 11.92 -4.15 -10.17
C ARG A 97 12.87 -3.95 -11.32
N ASP A 98 14.16 -3.85 -10.99
CA ASP A 98 15.24 -3.80 -11.97
C ASP A 98 15.50 -5.20 -12.58
N ALA A 99 16.39 -5.26 -13.56
CA ALA A 99 16.78 -6.51 -14.23
C ALA A 99 17.42 -7.57 -13.30
N HIS A 100 17.74 -7.20 -12.06
CA HIS A 100 18.28 -8.10 -11.02
C HIS A 100 17.23 -8.48 -9.97
N GLY A 101 15.95 -8.10 -10.18
CA GLY A 101 14.86 -8.38 -9.25
C GLY A 101 14.81 -7.50 -8.01
N ARG A 102 15.68 -6.48 -7.89
CA ARG A 102 15.68 -5.52 -6.79
C ARG A 102 14.66 -4.42 -7.08
N LEU A 103 14.16 -3.76 -6.04
CA LEU A 103 13.29 -2.60 -6.24
C LEU A 103 14.03 -1.53 -7.05
N THR A 104 13.36 -1.03 -8.10
CA THR A 104 13.87 0.08 -8.90
C THR A 104 13.95 1.33 -8.03
N ARG A 105 15.11 1.96 -8.02
CA ARG A 105 15.31 3.19 -7.25
C ARG A 105 14.45 4.31 -7.83
N VAL A 106 13.61 4.90 -6.98
CA VAL A 106 12.85 6.13 -7.27
C VAL A 106 13.42 7.25 -6.42
N SER A 107 13.79 8.36 -7.03
CA SER A 107 14.39 9.51 -6.35
C SER A 107 13.98 10.82 -7.02
N GLY A 108 14.06 11.94 -6.27
CA GLY A 108 13.68 13.26 -6.74
C GLY A 108 12.18 13.48 -6.87
N VAL A 109 11.36 12.60 -6.27
CA VAL A 109 9.90 12.69 -6.28
C VAL A 109 9.45 13.21 -4.90
N PRO A 110 8.67 14.29 -4.82
CA PRO A 110 8.22 14.85 -3.55
C PRO A 110 7.28 13.88 -2.81
N LEU A 111 7.24 13.97 -1.47
CA LEU A 111 6.36 13.14 -0.62
C LEU A 111 4.89 13.27 -1.04
N THR A 112 4.46 14.46 -1.40
CA THR A 112 3.07 14.73 -1.85
C THR A 112 2.69 13.87 -3.05
N GLU A 113 3.57 13.72 -4.04
CA GLU A 113 3.32 12.89 -5.23
C GLU A 113 3.27 11.40 -4.90
N HIS A 114 4.11 10.93 -3.97
CA HIS A 114 4.01 9.56 -3.46
C HIS A 114 2.69 9.30 -2.75
N ILE A 115 2.22 10.23 -1.93
CA ILE A 115 0.94 10.12 -1.23
C ILE A 115 -0.24 10.15 -2.22
N GLU A 116 -0.23 11.04 -3.20
CA GLU A 116 -1.25 11.11 -4.25
C GLU A 116 -1.34 9.80 -5.04
N ARG A 117 -0.20 9.21 -5.40
CA ARG A 117 -0.11 7.92 -6.09
C ARG A 117 -0.74 6.80 -5.25
N LEU A 118 -0.36 6.70 -3.98
CA LEU A 118 -0.92 5.76 -3.02
C LEU A 118 -2.44 5.94 -2.86
N ASP A 119 -2.92 7.17 -2.79
CA ASP A 119 -4.35 7.47 -2.60
C ASP A 119 -5.17 7.15 -3.85
N MET A 120 -4.63 7.44 -5.04
CA MET A 120 -5.34 7.14 -6.29
C MET A 120 -5.52 5.63 -6.49
N VAL A 121 -4.48 4.84 -6.26
CA VAL A 121 -4.57 3.37 -6.37
C VAL A 121 -5.54 2.83 -5.34
N ARG A 122 -5.44 3.27 -4.08
CA ARG A 122 -6.34 2.84 -3.01
C ARG A 122 -7.79 3.20 -3.32
N ALA A 123 -8.08 4.38 -3.84
CA ALA A 123 -9.43 4.79 -4.19
C ALA A 123 -10.04 3.86 -5.26
N GLN A 124 -9.26 3.47 -6.27
CA GLN A 124 -9.70 2.52 -7.30
C GLN A 124 -9.95 1.13 -6.72
N LEU A 125 -9.04 0.61 -5.90
CA LEU A 125 -9.19 -0.68 -5.24
C LEU A 125 -10.46 -0.72 -4.37
N LEU A 126 -10.66 0.29 -3.53
CA LEU A 126 -11.85 0.37 -2.67
C LEU A 126 -13.14 0.47 -3.49
N ALA A 127 -13.16 1.26 -4.56
CA ALA A 127 -14.32 1.37 -5.44
C ALA A 127 -14.66 0.02 -6.09
N THR A 128 -13.65 -0.66 -6.65
CA THR A 128 -13.82 -1.98 -7.26
C THR A 128 -14.38 -3.00 -6.27
N LEU A 129 -13.79 -3.08 -5.08
CA LEU A 129 -14.20 -4.09 -4.09
C LEU A 129 -15.59 -3.81 -3.49
N ARG A 130 -16.00 -2.54 -3.38
CA ARG A 130 -17.36 -2.18 -2.89
C ARG A 130 -18.48 -2.69 -3.79
N GLU A 131 -18.25 -2.72 -5.09
CA GLU A 131 -19.23 -3.18 -6.08
C GLU A 131 -19.36 -4.71 -6.13
N MET A 132 -18.47 -5.45 -5.45
CA MET A 132 -18.48 -6.91 -5.48
C MET A 132 -19.57 -7.51 -4.60
N SER A 133 -20.22 -8.58 -5.09
CA SER A 133 -20.94 -9.50 -4.24
C SER A 133 -19.96 -10.28 -3.35
N LEU A 134 -20.45 -10.85 -2.25
CA LEU A 134 -19.61 -11.71 -1.40
C LEU A 134 -19.14 -12.98 -2.13
N GLU A 135 -19.95 -13.49 -3.05
CA GLU A 135 -19.60 -14.62 -3.92
C GLU A 135 -18.40 -14.26 -4.82
N GLU A 136 -18.45 -13.09 -5.48
CA GLU A 136 -17.39 -12.62 -6.35
C GLU A 136 -16.11 -12.29 -5.57
N TYR A 137 -16.23 -11.73 -4.38
CA TYR A 137 -15.11 -11.43 -3.47
C TYR A 137 -14.35 -12.68 -3.04
N ARG A 138 -15.05 -13.81 -2.95
CA ARG A 138 -14.52 -15.13 -2.57
C ARG A 138 -14.26 -16.07 -3.73
N ARG A 139 -14.62 -15.67 -4.95
CA ARG A 139 -14.38 -16.47 -6.15
C ARG A 139 -12.88 -16.58 -6.42
N PRO A 140 -12.32 -17.80 -6.51
CA PRO A 140 -10.94 -17.98 -6.93
C PRO A 140 -10.70 -17.50 -8.37
N ARG A 141 -9.64 -16.72 -8.58
CA ARG A 141 -9.04 -16.41 -9.87
C ARG A 141 -7.90 -17.39 -10.10
N THR A 142 -7.78 -17.90 -11.31
CA THR A 142 -6.71 -18.82 -11.67
C THR A 142 -5.73 -18.09 -12.57
N LEU A 143 -4.57 -17.77 -12.01
CA LEU A 143 -3.44 -17.16 -12.70
C LEU A 143 -2.44 -18.26 -13.13
N PRO A 144 -1.47 -17.98 -13.98
CA PRO A 144 -0.56 -19.00 -14.51
C PRO A 144 0.14 -19.83 -13.41
N ASP A 145 0.50 -19.22 -12.28
CA ASP A 145 1.34 -19.83 -11.25
C ASP A 145 0.61 -20.06 -9.91
N TYR A 146 -0.58 -19.47 -9.69
CA TYR A 146 -1.32 -19.58 -8.43
C TYR A 146 -2.81 -19.29 -8.57
N GLN A 147 -3.55 -19.58 -7.51
CA GLN A 147 -4.94 -19.15 -7.35
C GLN A 147 -5.03 -18.12 -6.24
N VAL A 148 -5.90 -17.12 -6.42
CA VAL A 148 -6.10 -16.02 -5.50
C VAL A 148 -7.56 -15.60 -5.45
N THR A 149 -8.00 -15.04 -4.33
CA THR A 149 -9.31 -14.38 -4.21
C THR A 149 -9.12 -12.91 -3.87
N PRO A 150 -10.03 -12.00 -4.23
CA PRO A 150 -10.02 -10.64 -3.73
C PRO A 150 -9.95 -10.53 -2.21
N GLU A 151 -10.59 -11.46 -1.48
CA GLU A 151 -10.49 -11.53 -0.02
C GLU A 151 -9.06 -11.75 0.45
N TRP A 152 -8.32 -12.66 -0.21
CA TRP A 152 -6.90 -12.88 0.09
C TRP A 152 -6.05 -11.66 -0.28
N VAL A 153 -6.32 -11.01 -1.43
CA VAL A 153 -5.62 -9.79 -1.83
C VAL A 153 -5.74 -8.69 -0.78
N VAL A 154 -6.95 -8.46 -0.25
CA VAL A 154 -7.18 -7.49 0.84
C VAL A 154 -6.37 -7.83 2.09
N HIS A 155 -6.35 -9.11 2.49
CA HIS A 155 -5.55 -9.59 3.61
C HIS A 155 -4.05 -9.34 3.35
N HIS A 156 -3.55 -9.77 2.20
CA HIS A 156 -2.14 -9.62 1.83
C HIS A 156 -1.70 -8.16 1.78
N LEU A 157 -2.47 -7.29 1.12
CA LEU A 157 -2.15 -5.86 1.04
C LEU A 157 -2.12 -5.18 2.41
N SER A 158 -2.98 -5.62 3.34
CA SER A 158 -2.94 -5.12 4.73
C SER A 158 -1.64 -5.51 5.44
N GLN A 159 -1.18 -6.75 5.26
CA GLN A 159 0.10 -7.22 5.81
C GLN A 159 1.28 -6.51 5.15
N HIS A 160 1.30 -6.46 3.82
CA HIS A 160 2.35 -5.84 3.02
C HIS A 160 2.58 -4.37 3.40
N GLU A 161 1.50 -3.58 3.54
CA GLU A 161 1.63 -2.18 3.96
C GLU A 161 2.11 -2.07 5.42
N ALA A 162 1.69 -2.98 6.32
CA ALA A 162 2.15 -2.98 7.71
C ALA A 162 3.65 -3.33 7.83
N GLU A 163 4.14 -4.30 7.05
CA GLU A 163 5.55 -4.69 6.99
C GLU A 163 6.42 -3.54 6.45
N HIS A 164 6.02 -2.97 5.33
CA HIS A 164 6.76 -1.84 4.74
C HIS A 164 6.72 -0.58 5.61
N ARG A 165 5.65 -0.35 6.36
CA ARG A 165 5.64 0.73 7.37
C ARG A 165 6.72 0.54 8.44
N GLY A 166 6.99 -0.70 8.84
CA GLY A 166 8.12 -1.02 9.70
C GLY A 166 9.46 -0.65 9.05
N HIS A 167 9.65 -0.98 7.77
CA HIS A 167 10.83 -0.59 7.01
C HIS A 167 10.96 0.93 6.87
N LEU A 168 9.87 1.64 6.56
CA LEU A 168 9.85 3.11 6.50
C LEU A 168 10.31 3.74 7.83
N ALA A 169 9.79 3.24 8.97
CA ALA A 169 10.15 3.73 10.28
C ALA A 169 11.64 3.48 10.59
N LEU A 170 12.17 2.33 10.21
CA LEU A 170 13.57 1.98 10.39
C LEU A 170 14.50 2.88 9.56
N VAL A 171 14.21 3.03 8.26
CA VAL A 171 14.99 3.89 7.36
C VAL A 171 14.97 5.34 7.85
N ARG A 172 13.80 5.83 8.28
CA ARG A 172 13.66 7.15 8.89
C ARG A 172 14.56 7.31 10.12
N SER A 173 14.51 6.33 11.04
CA SER A 173 15.32 6.38 12.27
C SER A 173 16.82 6.39 11.99
N TRP A 174 17.26 5.66 10.98
CA TRP A 174 18.66 5.67 10.53
C TRP A 174 19.05 7.03 9.91
N ALA A 175 18.21 7.58 9.04
CA ALA A 175 18.46 8.86 8.38
C ALA A 175 18.52 10.02 9.38
N GLU A 176 17.66 10.00 10.40
CA GLU A 176 17.60 10.99 11.48
C GLU A 176 18.67 10.75 12.58
N GLY A 177 19.45 9.66 12.49
CA GLY A 177 20.50 9.31 13.48
C GLY A 177 19.97 8.92 14.85
N THR A 178 18.69 8.56 14.96
CA THR A 178 18.06 8.13 16.22
C THR A 178 18.43 6.69 16.59
N ILE A 179 18.72 5.86 15.58
CA ILE A 179 19.26 4.51 15.72
C ILE A 179 20.41 4.37 14.73
N PRO A 180 21.60 3.88 15.13
CA PRO A 180 22.68 3.63 14.17
C PRO A 180 22.30 2.48 13.22
N PRO A 181 22.65 2.56 11.93
CA PRO A 181 22.57 1.40 11.04
C PRO A 181 23.59 0.35 11.48
N GLU A 182 23.15 -0.90 11.62
CA GLU A 182 24.03 -2.04 11.96
C GLU A 182 25.01 -2.38 10.84
#